data_deceaeef48cf2835feff78a7ab2dbd41
#
_entry.id   deceaeef48cf2835feff78a7ab2dbd41
#
_cell.length_a   1.000
_cell.length_b   1.000
_cell.length_c   1.000
_cell.angle_alpha   90.00
_cell.angle_beta   90.00
_cell.angle_gamma   90.00
#
_symmetry.space_group_name_H-M   'P 1'
#
loop_
_entity.id
_entity.type
_entity.pdbx_description
1 polymer ?
#
loop_
_entity_poly.entity_id
_entity_poly.type
_entity_poly.pdbx_seq_one_letter_code
_entity_poly.pdbx_strand_id
1 'polypeptide(L)'
;MKSLQADFFKVMKEGAIQYAAPLPFLDLICVGTATQTEVKEQIDLMYSLIHQQVDVIVLVPIDSKALVQPAVEAVRKGIPVINIDIQLDAQLLEQAGVEVAFVGPDNFAAAYEVGKLLGKKLRNEDKVAIIEGLAVADNARQRKRGFIKAIEEKGLR
;
A
#
# COMPACT_ATOMS: atom_id res chain seq x y z
N MET A 1 -1.08 -9.89 3.63
CA MET A 1 -0.89 -9.22 2.34
C MET A 1 -2.23 -8.91 1.67
N LYS A 2 -2.26 -8.06 0.68
CA LYS A 2 -3.42 -7.75 -0.14
C LYS A 2 -3.83 -9.00 -0.92
N SER A 3 -3.71 -9.33 -2.06
CA SER A 3 -4.17 -10.58 -2.68
C SER A 3 -3.02 -11.55 -2.94
N LEU A 4 -3.13 -12.79 -2.50
CA LEU A 4 -2.14 -13.84 -2.80
C LEU A 4 -2.27 -14.43 -4.22
N GLN A 5 -3.30 -14.01 -4.99
CA GLN A 5 -3.50 -14.47 -6.37
C GLN A 5 -2.85 -13.54 -7.40
N ALA A 6 -2.59 -12.27 -7.05
CA ALA A 6 -1.95 -11.32 -7.95
C ALA A 6 -0.43 -11.59 -8.03
N ASP A 7 0.11 -11.61 -9.24
CA ASP A 7 1.52 -11.98 -9.48
C ASP A 7 2.52 -11.12 -8.71
N PHE A 8 2.26 -9.82 -8.59
CA PHE A 8 3.09 -8.92 -7.79
C PHE A 8 3.22 -9.39 -6.32
N PHE A 9 2.11 -9.79 -5.70
CA PHE A 9 2.12 -10.25 -4.31
C PHE A 9 2.61 -11.69 -4.15
N LYS A 10 2.50 -12.52 -5.20
CA LYS A 10 3.17 -13.84 -5.21
C LYS A 10 4.68 -13.68 -5.14
N VAL A 11 5.26 -12.82 -6.00
CA VAL A 11 6.71 -12.55 -6.00
C VAL A 11 7.16 -11.95 -4.66
N MET A 12 6.37 -11.02 -4.09
CA MET A 12 6.66 -10.46 -2.76
C MET A 12 6.67 -11.54 -1.67
N LYS A 13 5.67 -12.45 -1.68
CA LYS A 13 5.61 -13.59 -0.76
C LYS A 13 6.80 -14.52 -0.93
N GLU A 14 7.14 -14.88 -2.15
CA GLU A 14 8.29 -15.75 -2.46
C GLU A 14 9.59 -15.13 -1.95
N GLY A 15 9.80 -13.83 -2.17
CA GLY A 15 10.95 -13.11 -1.64
C GLY A 15 11.03 -13.12 -0.11
N ALA A 16 9.89 -12.94 0.57
CA ALA A 16 9.82 -13.03 2.02
C ALA A 16 10.16 -14.44 2.53
N ILE A 17 9.64 -15.49 1.88
CA ILE A 17 9.93 -16.89 2.22
C ILE A 17 11.42 -17.20 2.00
N GLN A 18 11.98 -16.77 0.87
CA GLN A 18 13.41 -16.98 0.57
C GLN A 18 14.32 -16.28 1.59
N TYR A 19 13.94 -15.07 2.02
CA TYR A 19 14.69 -14.35 3.04
C TYR A 19 14.59 -15.02 4.42
N ALA A 20 13.42 -15.52 4.80
CA ALA A 20 13.19 -16.18 6.08
C ALA A 20 13.85 -17.56 6.19
N ALA A 21 13.94 -18.30 5.07
CA ALA A 21 14.40 -19.69 5.06
C ALA A 21 15.75 -19.96 5.77
N PRO A 22 16.79 -19.11 5.65
CA PRO A 22 18.07 -19.31 6.33
C PRO A 22 18.06 -18.82 7.81
N LEU A 23 16.96 -18.26 8.32
CA LEU A 23 16.85 -17.63 9.62
C LEU A 23 16.05 -18.52 10.59
N PRO A 24 16.68 -19.42 11.36
CA PRO A 24 15.98 -20.40 12.18
C PRO A 24 15.16 -19.80 13.34
N PHE A 25 15.38 -18.53 13.65
CA PHE A 25 14.65 -17.78 14.68
C PHE A 25 13.40 -17.04 14.13
N LEU A 26 13.18 -17.08 12.80
CA LEU A 26 12.07 -16.38 12.13
C LEU A 26 11.02 -17.38 11.64
N ASP A 27 9.87 -17.40 12.30
CA ASP A 27 8.68 -18.11 11.83
C ASP A 27 7.81 -17.16 11.02
N LEU A 28 7.72 -17.39 9.69
CA LEU A 28 7.03 -16.51 8.76
C LEU A 28 5.63 -17.00 8.40
N ILE A 29 4.61 -16.31 8.89
CA ILE A 29 3.21 -16.52 8.54
C ILE A 29 2.80 -15.59 7.41
N CYS A 30 2.55 -16.14 6.22
CA CYS A 30 2.10 -15.36 5.06
C CYS A 30 0.60 -15.57 4.83
N VAL A 31 -0.20 -14.55 5.13
CA VAL A 31 -1.65 -14.53 4.91
C VAL A 31 -2.05 -13.40 3.96
N GLY A 32 -3.18 -13.55 3.29
CA GLY A 32 -3.74 -12.54 2.39
C GLY A 32 -5.10 -12.98 1.85
N THR A 33 -5.82 -12.03 1.26
CA THR A 33 -7.16 -12.23 0.72
C THR A 33 -7.13 -12.91 -0.65
N ALA A 34 -8.25 -13.47 -1.09
CA ALA A 34 -8.38 -14.06 -2.42
C ALA A 34 -8.33 -12.99 -3.52
N THR A 35 -8.98 -11.85 -3.31
CA THR A 35 -9.00 -10.75 -4.26
C THR A 35 -8.40 -9.46 -3.67
N GLN A 36 -8.28 -8.41 -4.51
CA GLN A 36 -7.74 -7.11 -4.09
C GLN A 36 -8.80 -6.17 -3.50
N THR A 37 -10.02 -6.62 -3.29
CA THR A 37 -11.17 -5.78 -2.85
C THR A 37 -11.82 -6.22 -1.55
N GLU A 38 -11.35 -7.32 -0.96
CA GLU A 38 -11.93 -7.93 0.24
C GLU A 38 -11.38 -7.28 1.52
N VAL A 39 -11.77 -6.02 1.74
CA VAL A 39 -11.32 -5.21 2.89
C VAL A 39 -11.69 -5.87 4.22
N LYS A 40 -12.94 -6.36 4.32
CA LYS A 40 -13.41 -7.01 5.56
C LYS A 40 -12.59 -8.24 5.91
N GLU A 41 -12.33 -9.11 4.93
CA GLU A 41 -11.49 -10.29 5.14
C GLU A 41 -10.08 -9.90 5.61
N GLN A 42 -9.49 -8.84 5.04
CA GLN A 42 -8.18 -8.37 5.48
C GLN A 42 -8.21 -7.83 6.92
N ILE A 43 -9.27 -7.17 7.34
CA ILE A 43 -9.46 -6.75 8.74
C ILE A 43 -9.54 -7.96 9.65
N ASP A 44 -10.33 -8.97 9.28
CA ASP A 44 -10.47 -10.21 10.06
C ASP A 44 -9.13 -10.95 10.18
N LEU A 45 -8.32 -10.99 9.13
CA LEU A 45 -6.95 -11.52 9.15
C LEU A 45 -6.03 -10.74 10.10
N MET A 46 -6.12 -9.40 10.12
CA MET A 46 -5.36 -8.59 11.08
C MET A 46 -5.70 -8.93 12.52
N TYR A 47 -7.00 -9.03 12.84
CA TYR A 47 -7.42 -9.42 14.19
C TYR A 47 -7.02 -10.86 14.55
N SER A 48 -7.02 -11.78 13.58
CA SER A 48 -6.51 -13.14 13.79
C SER A 48 -5.04 -13.15 14.20
N LEU A 49 -4.18 -12.37 13.51
CA LEU A 49 -2.77 -12.25 13.86
C LEU A 49 -2.57 -11.60 15.23
N ILE A 50 -3.36 -10.57 15.55
CA ILE A 50 -3.33 -9.94 16.88
C ILE A 50 -3.72 -10.94 17.98
N HIS A 51 -4.72 -11.77 17.75
CA HIS A 51 -5.12 -12.83 18.71
C HIS A 51 -4.07 -13.92 18.85
N GLN A 52 -3.34 -14.24 17.80
CA GLN A 52 -2.22 -15.17 17.83
C GLN A 52 -0.97 -14.60 18.53
N GLN A 53 -0.99 -13.30 18.89
CA GLN A 53 0.12 -12.63 19.57
C GLN A 53 1.44 -12.75 18.81
N VAL A 54 1.39 -12.54 17.47
CA VAL A 54 2.61 -12.52 16.65
C VAL A 54 3.54 -11.39 17.11
N ASP A 55 4.85 -11.56 16.93
CA ASP A 55 5.85 -10.59 17.37
C ASP A 55 5.87 -9.31 16.53
N VAL A 56 5.49 -9.39 15.22
CA VAL A 56 5.45 -8.25 14.31
C VAL A 56 4.46 -8.51 13.18
N ILE A 57 3.80 -7.46 12.69
CA ILE A 57 2.92 -7.53 11.52
C ILE A 57 3.50 -6.67 10.40
N VAL A 58 3.76 -7.29 9.23
CA VAL A 58 4.08 -6.57 7.99
C VAL A 58 2.81 -6.47 7.15
N LEU A 59 2.30 -5.24 6.95
CA LEU A 59 0.99 -4.97 6.37
C LEU A 59 1.10 -4.31 4.99
N VAL A 60 0.42 -4.91 3.99
CA VAL A 60 0.06 -4.26 2.71
C VAL A 60 -1.45 -4.06 2.72
N PRO A 61 -1.97 -2.87 2.99
CA PRO A 61 -3.40 -2.66 3.11
C PRO A 61 -4.11 -2.66 1.74
N ILE A 62 -5.34 -3.18 1.71
CA ILE A 62 -6.26 -3.01 0.56
C ILE A 62 -6.81 -1.59 0.56
N ASP A 63 -7.25 -1.12 1.71
CA ASP A 63 -7.82 0.21 1.95
C ASP A 63 -6.95 0.95 2.98
N SER A 64 -6.44 2.12 2.58
CA SER A 64 -5.53 2.91 3.41
C SER A 64 -6.16 3.45 4.69
N LYS A 65 -7.50 3.61 4.75
CA LYS A 65 -8.23 4.12 5.91
C LYS A 65 -8.77 2.98 6.77
N ALA A 66 -9.42 2.01 6.15
CA ALA A 66 -10.08 0.91 6.86
C ALA A 66 -9.11 0.05 7.68
N LEU A 67 -7.85 -0.07 7.23
CA LEU A 67 -6.81 -0.85 7.92
C LEU A 67 -6.09 -0.06 9.02
N VAL A 68 -6.37 1.22 9.21
CA VAL A 68 -5.76 2.01 10.30
C VAL A 68 -6.18 1.48 11.67
N GLN A 69 -7.48 1.26 11.89
CA GLN A 69 -7.98 0.81 13.19
C GLN A 69 -7.35 -0.51 13.66
N PRO A 70 -7.31 -1.59 12.87
CA PRO A 70 -6.63 -2.81 13.29
C PRO A 70 -5.12 -2.64 13.44
N ALA A 71 -4.47 -1.77 12.66
CA ALA A 71 -3.04 -1.47 12.84
C ALA A 71 -2.78 -0.75 14.17
N VAL A 72 -3.60 0.26 14.51
CA VAL A 72 -3.55 0.96 15.81
C VAL A 72 -3.74 0.00 16.98
N GLU A 73 -4.69 -0.93 16.87
CA GLU A 73 -4.93 -1.92 17.91
C GLU A 73 -3.73 -2.86 18.10
N ALA A 74 -3.12 -3.33 17.01
CA ALA A 74 -1.90 -4.13 17.08
C ALA A 74 -0.80 -3.40 17.84
N VAL A 75 -0.50 -2.15 17.46
CA VAL A 75 0.54 -1.34 18.12
C VAL A 75 0.23 -1.13 19.61
N ARG A 76 -1.03 -0.82 19.96
CA ARG A 76 -1.45 -0.66 21.38
C ARG A 76 -1.34 -1.93 22.21
N LYS A 77 -1.39 -3.11 21.57
CA LYS A 77 -1.14 -4.42 22.21
C LYS A 77 0.35 -4.79 22.22
N GLY A 78 1.23 -3.90 21.82
CA GLY A 78 2.68 -4.13 21.82
C GLY A 78 3.19 -4.88 20.58
N ILE A 79 2.36 -5.07 19.54
CA ILE A 79 2.76 -5.71 18.28
C ILE A 79 3.16 -4.62 17.28
N PRO A 80 4.45 -4.43 16.96
CA PRO A 80 4.89 -3.49 15.96
C PRO A 80 4.25 -3.78 14.60
N VAL A 81 3.84 -2.72 13.89
CA VAL A 81 3.34 -2.81 12.51
C VAL A 81 4.31 -2.11 11.57
N ILE A 82 4.73 -2.80 10.52
CA ILE A 82 5.50 -2.22 9.41
C ILE A 82 4.57 -2.18 8.19
N ASN A 83 4.25 -0.98 7.75
CA ASN A 83 3.41 -0.78 6.57
C ASN A 83 4.28 -0.76 5.31
N ILE A 84 3.93 -1.54 4.30
CA ILE A 84 4.69 -1.60 3.05
C ILE A 84 3.78 -1.41 1.83
N ASP A 85 4.35 -0.97 0.69
CA ASP A 85 3.74 -0.77 -0.64
C ASP A 85 2.63 0.28 -0.67
N ILE A 86 1.52 0.08 0.01
CA ILE A 86 0.37 1.00 0.06
C ILE A 86 0.32 1.66 1.43
N GLN A 87 0.45 2.97 1.49
CA GLN A 87 0.51 3.71 2.75
C GLN A 87 -0.86 3.72 3.46
N LEU A 88 -0.84 3.47 4.77
CA LEU A 88 -1.97 3.76 5.65
C LEU A 88 -2.22 5.27 5.71
N ASP A 89 -3.44 5.67 6.00
CA ASP A 89 -3.83 7.08 6.10
C ASP A 89 -3.06 7.76 7.26
N ALA A 90 -2.10 8.61 6.91
CA ALA A 90 -1.21 9.25 7.86
C ALA A 90 -1.97 10.16 8.84
N GLN A 91 -3.04 10.83 8.37
CA GLN A 91 -3.84 11.71 9.22
C GLN A 91 -4.61 10.92 10.28
N LEU A 92 -5.16 9.76 9.92
CA LEU A 92 -5.85 8.89 10.89
C LEU A 92 -4.87 8.26 11.90
N LEU A 93 -3.64 7.92 11.48
CA LEU A 93 -2.60 7.45 12.39
C LEU A 93 -2.20 8.54 13.38
N GLU A 94 -2.00 9.76 12.90
CA GLU A 94 -1.70 10.93 13.74
C GLU A 94 -2.82 11.21 14.76
N GLN A 95 -4.08 11.20 14.33
CA GLN A 95 -5.25 11.35 15.21
C GLN A 95 -5.34 10.25 16.29
N ALA A 96 -4.88 9.04 15.96
CA ALA A 96 -4.82 7.93 16.91
C ALA A 96 -3.61 7.99 17.85
N GLY A 97 -2.65 8.92 17.59
CA GLY A 97 -1.40 9.03 18.35
C GLY A 97 -0.47 7.84 18.17
N VAL A 98 -0.50 7.20 16.98
CA VAL A 98 0.30 6.00 16.68
C VAL A 98 1.18 6.23 15.46
N GLU A 99 2.45 5.89 15.61
CA GLU A 99 3.41 5.89 14.50
C GLU A 99 3.54 4.47 13.92
N VAL A 100 3.48 4.38 12.59
CA VAL A 100 3.69 3.14 11.84
C VAL A 100 4.75 3.41 10.78
N ALA A 101 5.85 2.67 10.82
CA ALA A 101 6.91 2.79 9.81
C ALA A 101 6.37 2.40 8.43
N PHE A 102 6.66 3.22 7.41
CA PHE A 102 6.28 2.95 6.04
C PHE A 102 7.52 2.70 5.17
N VAL A 103 7.44 1.64 4.37
CA VAL A 103 8.45 1.30 3.36
C VAL A 103 7.75 1.12 2.01
N GLY A 104 8.04 2.01 1.09
CA GLY A 104 7.45 1.98 -0.25
C GLY A 104 8.01 3.10 -1.14
N PRO A 105 7.66 3.08 -2.44
CA PRO A 105 8.08 4.11 -3.37
C PRO A 105 7.28 5.42 -3.15
N ASP A 106 7.87 6.54 -3.52
CA ASP A 106 7.13 7.79 -3.71
C ASP A 106 6.31 7.71 -5.00
N ASN A 107 5.05 7.31 -4.85
CA ASN A 107 4.12 7.10 -5.96
C ASN A 107 3.74 8.41 -6.66
N PHE A 108 3.73 9.53 -5.92
CA PHE A 108 3.47 10.85 -6.50
C PHE A 108 4.63 11.27 -7.39
N ALA A 109 5.86 11.27 -6.88
CA ALA A 109 7.04 11.66 -7.63
C ALA A 109 7.26 10.79 -8.87
N ALA A 110 7.11 9.47 -8.75
CA ALA A 110 7.24 8.55 -9.87
C ALA A 110 6.21 8.85 -10.98
N ALA A 111 4.93 9.03 -10.63
CA ALA A 111 3.89 9.35 -11.60
C ALA A 111 4.03 10.76 -12.20
N TYR A 112 4.52 11.71 -11.42
CA TYR A 112 4.83 13.07 -11.91
C TYR A 112 5.90 13.02 -13.00
N GLU A 113 6.99 12.27 -12.81
CA GLU A 113 8.02 12.12 -13.84
C GLU A 113 7.48 11.43 -15.12
N VAL A 114 6.62 10.41 -14.97
CA VAL A 114 5.94 9.78 -16.12
C VAL A 114 5.05 10.79 -16.85
N GLY A 115 4.28 11.61 -16.12
CA GLY A 115 3.45 12.68 -16.68
C GLY A 115 4.28 13.71 -17.44
N LYS A 116 5.43 14.12 -16.92
CA LYS A 116 6.37 15.02 -17.62
C LYS A 116 6.87 14.43 -18.94
N LEU A 117 7.22 13.12 -18.93
CA LEU A 117 7.68 12.44 -20.15
C LEU A 117 6.57 12.40 -21.21
N LEU A 118 5.33 12.08 -20.81
CA LEU A 118 4.20 12.12 -21.72
C LEU A 118 3.94 13.55 -22.22
N GLY A 119 3.93 14.53 -21.33
CA GLY A 119 3.72 15.95 -21.67
C GLY A 119 4.66 16.50 -22.73
N LYS A 120 5.90 15.97 -22.83
CA LYS A 120 6.83 16.34 -23.91
C LYS A 120 6.37 15.89 -25.30
N LYS A 121 5.51 14.88 -25.37
CA LYS A 121 5.00 14.29 -26.63
C LYS A 121 3.62 14.82 -27.01
N LEU A 122 2.91 15.44 -26.08
CA LEU A 122 1.57 15.96 -26.27
C LEU A 122 1.61 17.37 -26.89
N ARG A 123 0.63 17.64 -27.77
CA ARG A 123 0.32 18.97 -28.34
C ARG A 123 -0.85 19.57 -27.58
N ASN A 124 -1.05 20.90 -27.75
CA ASN A 124 -2.26 21.55 -27.26
C ASN A 124 -3.49 20.89 -27.88
N GLU A 125 -4.53 20.65 -27.03
CA GLU A 125 -5.79 19.99 -27.39
C GLU A 125 -5.73 18.46 -27.53
N ASP A 126 -4.57 17.82 -27.34
CA ASP A 126 -4.50 16.38 -27.24
C ASP A 126 -5.30 15.89 -26.01
N LYS A 127 -6.08 14.84 -26.19
CA LYS A 127 -6.88 14.24 -25.12
C LYS A 127 -6.11 13.08 -24.46
N VAL A 128 -6.06 13.10 -23.15
CA VAL A 128 -5.42 12.05 -22.33
C VAL A 128 -6.44 11.41 -21.43
N ALA A 129 -6.38 10.08 -21.31
CA ALA A 129 -7.19 9.33 -20.37
C ALA A 129 -6.29 8.69 -19.30
N ILE A 130 -6.77 8.65 -18.07
CA ILE A 130 -6.11 7.99 -16.95
C ILE A 130 -6.95 6.78 -16.55
N ILE A 131 -6.37 5.57 -16.65
CA ILE A 131 -6.98 4.36 -16.09
C ILE A 131 -6.55 4.31 -14.63
N GLU A 132 -7.50 4.60 -13.74
CA GLU A 132 -7.23 4.69 -12.30
C GLU A 132 -7.19 3.31 -11.64
N GLY A 133 -6.42 3.19 -10.57
CA GLY A 133 -6.49 2.07 -9.66
C GLY A 133 -7.62 2.22 -8.63
N LEU A 134 -7.59 1.40 -7.57
CA LEU A 134 -8.58 1.45 -6.50
C LEU A 134 -8.51 2.79 -5.74
N ALA A 135 -9.61 3.54 -5.71
CA ALA A 135 -9.68 4.86 -5.07
C ALA A 135 -9.39 4.82 -3.54
N VAL A 136 -9.64 3.68 -2.90
CA VAL A 136 -9.36 3.45 -1.46
C VAL A 136 -7.89 3.24 -1.14
N ALA A 137 -7.06 2.96 -2.16
CA ALA A 137 -5.63 2.74 -2.01
C ALA A 137 -4.85 4.05 -2.22
N ASP A 138 -4.00 4.40 -1.27
CA ASP A 138 -3.25 5.66 -1.31
C ASP A 138 -2.35 5.78 -2.54
N ASN A 139 -1.63 4.71 -2.89
CA ASN A 139 -0.74 4.69 -4.04
C ASN A 139 -1.46 5.04 -5.37
N ALA A 140 -2.71 4.60 -5.55
CA ALA A 140 -3.51 4.94 -6.73
C ALA A 140 -3.84 6.45 -6.76
N ARG A 141 -4.23 7.03 -5.62
CA ARG A 141 -4.49 8.47 -5.47
C ARG A 141 -3.22 9.30 -5.73
N GLN A 142 -2.09 8.88 -5.16
CA GLN A 142 -0.80 9.55 -5.34
C GLN A 142 -0.37 9.57 -6.82
N ARG A 143 -0.45 8.41 -7.49
CA ARG A 143 -0.11 8.31 -8.93
C ARG A 143 -0.99 9.20 -9.78
N LYS A 144 -2.31 9.19 -9.56
CA LYS A 144 -3.23 10.09 -10.26
C LYS A 144 -2.84 11.56 -10.06
N ARG A 145 -2.63 11.99 -8.81
CA ARG A 145 -2.28 13.37 -8.48
C ARG A 145 -0.96 13.80 -9.10
N GLY A 146 0.08 12.97 -9.02
CA GLY A 146 1.38 13.25 -9.61
C GLY A 146 1.29 13.41 -11.13
N PHE A 147 0.60 12.50 -11.79
CA PHE A 147 0.40 12.56 -13.24
C PHE A 147 -0.38 13.81 -13.66
N ILE A 148 -1.52 14.10 -13.03
CA ILE A 148 -2.35 15.29 -13.32
C ILE A 148 -1.51 16.55 -13.15
N LYS A 149 -0.78 16.69 -12.03
CA LYS A 149 0.07 17.85 -11.78
C LYS A 149 1.07 18.11 -12.92
N ALA A 150 1.73 17.05 -13.39
CA ALA A 150 2.70 17.19 -14.49
C ALA A 150 2.06 17.65 -15.82
N ILE A 151 0.84 17.17 -16.10
CA ILE A 151 0.10 17.56 -17.31
C ILE A 151 -0.40 19.01 -17.20
N GLU A 152 -0.91 19.41 -16.03
CA GLU A 152 -1.37 20.80 -15.78
C GLU A 152 -0.22 21.81 -15.87
N GLU A 153 0.95 21.51 -15.31
CA GLU A 153 2.15 22.36 -15.41
C GLU A 153 2.65 22.53 -16.86
N LYS A 154 2.34 21.59 -17.74
CA LYS A 154 2.58 21.73 -19.19
C LYS A 154 1.60 22.67 -19.87
N GLY A 155 0.54 23.11 -19.19
CA GLY A 155 -0.54 23.93 -19.75
C GLY A 155 -1.57 23.11 -20.56
N LEU A 156 -1.57 21.80 -20.44
CA LEU A 156 -2.58 20.90 -21.01
C LEU A 156 -3.77 20.79 -20.05
N ARG A 157 -5.00 20.69 -20.61
CA ARG A 157 -6.26 20.62 -19.84
C ARG A 157 -7.03 19.36 -20.20
#